data_2757b466b1fef05ea523f329c72f623d
#
_entry.id   2757b466b1fef05ea523f329c72f623d
#
_cell.length_a   1.000
_cell.length_b   1.000
_cell.length_c   1.000
_cell.angle_alpha   90.00
_cell.angle_beta   90.00
_cell.angle_gamma   90.00
#
_symmetry.space_group_name_H-M   'P 1'
#
loop_
_entity.id
_entity.type
_entity.pdbx_description
1 polymer ?
#
loop_
_entity_poly.entity_id
_entity_poly.type
_entity_poly.pdbx_seq_one_letter_code
_entity_poly.pdbx_strand_id
1 'polypeptide(L)'
;MGGEPGVSSVRPLLLAVERDPDVLDRIEGELQRSFGSDFRVRGEGTAPDALRVLEAAAELGHRVAVVLADHALSADDRAHLFDTARVLHPDARRALLVEWGSWADRDTASSILTAMAVGDINYYVLKPWIARDELFHRTVAELVQEWSRSEVSNLREVVVIADRHSARGHAIRSLLTRNGIPSAFRERGSVLAEKALRAIGPESIHAEVLVWMPAIGGTVLRDPTDQELAEGWGVPTTLGDGDRDFDVLVVGAGPGGLATAVYASSEGLRTLVVERESIGGQAGSSSLIRNYLGFSRGISGSDLAQRGYQQAWVFGAHFVLMREVVRLDRK
;
A
#
# COMPACT_ATOMS: atom_id res chain seq x y z
N MET A 1 -17.69 29.96 -9.42
CA MET A 1 -18.28 28.62 -9.58
C MET A 1 -17.31 27.81 -10.42
N GLY A 2 -16.38 27.12 -9.76
CA GLY A 2 -15.40 26.23 -10.38
C GLY A 2 -15.72 24.82 -9.90
N GLY A 3 -16.16 23.97 -10.85
CA GLY A 3 -16.47 22.59 -10.56
C GLY A 3 -15.20 21.83 -10.14
N GLU A 4 -15.29 21.13 -9.03
CA GLU A 4 -14.35 20.09 -8.67
C GLU A 4 -14.28 19.06 -9.80
N PRO A 5 -13.10 18.50 -10.14
CA PRO A 5 -13.00 17.38 -11.05
C PRO A 5 -13.72 16.19 -10.39
N GLY A 6 -14.89 15.86 -10.93
CA GLY A 6 -15.75 14.82 -10.40
C GLY A 6 -14.99 13.49 -10.28
N VAL A 7 -14.80 13.03 -9.06
CA VAL A 7 -14.58 11.63 -8.76
C VAL A 7 -15.77 10.90 -9.39
N SER A 8 -15.51 9.98 -10.31
CA SER A 8 -16.55 9.18 -10.98
C SER A 8 -17.49 8.63 -9.91
N SER A 9 -18.75 9.05 -9.94
CA SER A 9 -19.79 8.65 -8.98
C SER A 9 -20.17 7.17 -9.13
N VAL A 10 -19.54 6.45 -10.04
CA VAL A 10 -19.78 5.04 -10.34
C VAL A 10 -18.96 4.17 -9.39
N ARG A 11 -19.67 3.30 -8.66
CA ARG A 11 -19.03 2.34 -7.74
C ARG A 11 -17.99 1.49 -8.47
N PRO A 12 -16.82 1.22 -7.85
CA PRO A 12 -15.79 0.35 -8.43
C PRO A 12 -16.29 -1.07 -8.67
N LEU A 13 -15.65 -1.79 -9.57
CA LEU A 13 -16.05 -3.14 -10.00
C LEU A 13 -15.28 -4.22 -9.23
N LEU A 14 -15.99 -5.24 -8.77
CA LEU A 14 -15.47 -6.56 -8.42
C LEU A 14 -15.88 -7.52 -9.55
N LEU A 15 -14.91 -8.10 -10.25
CA LEU A 15 -15.13 -9.02 -11.35
C LEU A 15 -14.74 -10.44 -10.92
N ALA A 16 -15.65 -11.40 -11.09
CA ALA A 16 -15.39 -12.82 -10.89
C ALA A 16 -15.53 -13.57 -12.22
N VAL A 17 -14.63 -14.51 -12.48
CA VAL A 17 -14.66 -15.36 -13.69
C VAL A 17 -14.63 -16.81 -13.27
N GLU A 18 -15.74 -17.52 -13.50
CA GLU A 18 -15.95 -18.90 -13.08
C GLU A 18 -16.81 -19.62 -14.11
N ARG A 19 -16.36 -20.79 -14.55
CA ARG A 19 -17.04 -21.55 -15.63
C ARG A 19 -18.28 -22.30 -15.15
N ASP A 20 -18.28 -22.77 -13.90
CA ASP A 20 -19.42 -23.44 -13.30
C ASP A 20 -20.46 -22.40 -12.88
N PRO A 21 -21.68 -22.41 -13.48
CA PRO A 21 -22.67 -21.37 -13.21
C PRO A 21 -23.18 -21.41 -11.76
N ASP A 22 -23.27 -22.59 -11.14
CA ASP A 22 -23.76 -22.71 -9.77
C ASP A 22 -22.71 -22.15 -8.77
N VAL A 23 -21.42 -22.32 -9.08
CA VAL A 23 -20.32 -21.76 -8.31
C VAL A 23 -20.23 -20.25 -8.54
N LEU A 24 -20.41 -19.79 -9.77
CA LEU A 24 -20.42 -18.38 -10.12
C LEU A 24 -21.54 -17.63 -9.38
N ASP A 25 -22.76 -18.15 -9.41
CA ASP A 25 -23.92 -17.58 -8.70
C ASP A 25 -23.64 -17.47 -7.19
N ARG A 26 -22.98 -18.48 -6.62
CA ARG A 26 -22.59 -18.47 -5.21
C ARG A 26 -21.55 -17.39 -4.93
N ILE A 27 -20.52 -17.27 -5.76
CA ILE A 27 -19.47 -16.24 -5.63
C ILE A 27 -20.09 -14.84 -5.76
N GLU A 28 -20.91 -14.60 -6.77
CA GLU A 28 -21.61 -13.33 -6.95
C GLU A 28 -22.51 -13.00 -5.75
N GLY A 29 -23.26 -14.00 -5.25
CA GLY A 29 -24.10 -13.84 -4.07
C GLY A 29 -23.32 -13.47 -2.82
N GLU A 30 -22.13 -14.05 -2.60
CA GLU A 30 -21.25 -13.68 -1.49
C GLU A 30 -20.68 -12.27 -1.65
N LEU A 31 -20.18 -11.94 -2.85
CA LEU A 31 -19.65 -10.62 -3.15
C LEU A 31 -20.72 -9.53 -3.04
N GLN A 32 -21.91 -9.78 -3.59
CA GLN A 32 -23.03 -8.83 -3.55
C GLN A 32 -23.51 -8.57 -2.13
N ARG A 33 -23.59 -9.61 -1.29
CA ARG A 33 -23.97 -9.45 0.12
C ARG A 33 -23.01 -8.61 0.92
N SER A 34 -21.71 -8.84 0.70
CA SER A 34 -20.67 -8.26 1.52
C SER A 34 -20.18 -6.89 1.03
N PHE A 35 -20.23 -6.67 -0.28
CA PHE A 35 -19.62 -5.50 -0.91
C PHE A 35 -20.54 -4.72 -1.85
N GLY A 36 -21.75 -5.22 -2.11
CA GLY A 36 -22.67 -4.65 -3.09
C GLY A 36 -23.15 -3.22 -2.78
N SER A 37 -23.04 -2.75 -1.52
CA SER A 37 -23.29 -1.35 -1.15
C SER A 37 -22.27 -0.39 -1.79
N ASP A 38 -21.01 -0.78 -1.81
CA ASP A 38 -19.88 0.09 -2.16
C ASP A 38 -19.27 -0.26 -3.52
N PHE A 39 -19.52 -1.47 -4.01
CA PHE A 39 -18.98 -2.00 -5.27
C PHE A 39 -20.08 -2.50 -6.20
N ARG A 40 -19.80 -2.46 -7.49
CA ARG A 40 -20.54 -3.22 -8.48
C ARG A 40 -19.95 -4.62 -8.54
N VAL A 41 -20.77 -5.63 -8.47
CA VAL A 41 -20.34 -7.03 -8.63
C VAL A 41 -20.75 -7.52 -10.01
N ARG A 42 -19.85 -8.22 -10.69
CA ARG A 42 -20.08 -8.82 -11.99
C ARG A 42 -19.42 -10.19 -12.05
N GLY A 43 -20.19 -11.21 -12.43
CA GLY A 43 -19.70 -12.53 -12.76
C GLY A 43 -19.72 -12.77 -14.26
N GLU A 44 -18.70 -13.48 -14.76
CA GLU A 44 -18.63 -13.91 -16.15
C GLU A 44 -18.24 -15.41 -16.23
N GLY A 45 -18.91 -16.14 -17.08
CA GLY A 45 -18.66 -17.58 -17.26
C GLY A 45 -17.42 -17.88 -18.11
N THR A 46 -16.88 -16.90 -18.82
CA THR A 46 -15.75 -17.09 -19.75
C THR A 46 -14.75 -15.94 -19.66
N ALA A 47 -13.48 -16.24 -19.94
CA ALA A 47 -12.44 -15.22 -20.00
C ALA A 47 -12.69 -14.16 -21.10
N PRO A 48 -13.15 -14.52 -22.33
CA PRO A 48 -13.50 -13.51 -23.34
C PRO A 48 -14.59 -12.53 -22.90
N ASP A 49 -15.59 -12.97 -22.16
CA ASP A 49 -16.64 -12.08 -21.63
C ASP A 49 -16.07 -11.14 -20.59
N ALA A 50 -15.25 -11.65 -19.69
CA ALA A 50 -14.55 -10.85 -18.67
C ALA A 50 -13.61 -9.80 -19.29
N LEU A 51 -12.90 -10.14 -20.36
CA LEU A 51 -12.04 -9.20 -21.10
C LEU A 51 -12.87 -8.03 -21.64
N ARG A 52 -14.02 -8.30 -22.26
CA ARG A 52 -14.92 -7.22 -22.72
C ARG A 52 -15.40 -6.31 -21.60
N VAL A 53 -15.62 -6.88 -20.41
CA VAL A 53 -15.99 -6.08 -19.21
C VAL A 53 -14.84 -5.17 -18.77
N LEU A 54 -13.59 -5.66 -18.76
CA LEU A 54 -12.43 -4.86 -18.42
C LEU A 54 -12.18 -3.74 -19.43
N GLU A 55 -12.25 -4.04 -20.73
CA GLU A 55 -12.09 -3.06 -21.81
C GLU A 55 -13.16 -1.96 -21.73
N ALA A 56 -14.43 -2.33 -21.60
CA ALA A 56 -15.52 -1.38 -21.44
C ALA A 56 -15.38 -0.52 -20.17
N ALA A 57 -14.89 -1.11 -19.07
CA ALA A 57 -14.63 -0.37 -17.85
C ALA A 57 -13.51 0.69 -18.06
N ALA A 58 -12.44 0.34 -18.79
CA ALA A 58 -11.35 1.24 -19.11
C ALA A 58 -11.81 2.40 -20.01
N GLU A 59 -12.58 2.10 -21.08
CA GLU A 59 -13.13 3.12 -22.01
C GLU A 59 -14.03 4.14 -21.29
N LEU A 60 -14.80 3.67 -20.30
CA LEU A 60 -15.70 4.50 -19.51
C LEU A 60 -15.03 5.19 -18.31
N GLY A 61 -13.74 4.96 -18.09
CA GLY A 61 -13.03 5.46 -16.93
C GLY A 61 -13.53 4.87 -15.59
N HIS A 62 -14.15 3.71 -15.63
CA HIS A 62 -14.64 3.01 -14.45
C HIS A 62 -13.48 2.27 -13.77
N ARG A 63 -13.47 2.32 -12.44
CA ARG A 63 -12.43 1.66 -11.64
C ARG A 63 -12.77 0.18 -11.43
N VAL A 64 -11.74 -0.67 -11.52
CA VAL A 64 -11.81 -2.10 -11.17
C VAL A 64 -10.97 -2.31 -9.91
N ALA A 65 -11.59 -2.86 -8.87
CA ALA A 65 -10.92 -3.07 -7.58
C ALA A 65 -10.28 -4.46 -7.50
N VAL A 66 -11.03 -5.50 -7.86
CA VAL A 66 -10.56 -6.88 -7.76
C VAL A 66 -11.00 -7.66 -9.00
N VAL A 67 -10.10 -8.50 -9.52
CA VAL A 67 -10.38 -9.51 -10.54
C VAL A 67 -10.08 -10.89 -9.96
N LEU A 68 -11.12 -11.72 -9.83
CA LEU A 68 -11.05 -13.10 -9.38
C LEU A 68 -11.20 -14.01 -10.60
N ALA A 69 -10.28 -14.94 -10.81
CA ALA A 69 -10.37 -15.87 -11.94
C ALA A 69 -10.20 -17.32 -11.47
N ASP A 70 -11.06 -18.19 -11.97
CA ASP A 70 -11.00 -19.62 -11.69
C ASP A 70 -9.64 -20.20 -12.10
N HIS A 71 -8.99 -20.92 -11.19
CA HIS A 71 -7.77 -21.67 -11.46
C HIS A 71 -7.92 -22.68 -12.60
N ALA A 72 -9.12 -23.23 -12.78
CA ALA A 72 -9.42 -24.22 -13.80
C ALA A 72 -9.61 -23.65 -15.23
N LEU A 73 -9.58 -22.32 -15.41
CA LEU A 73 -9.43 -21.72 -16.75
C LEU A 73 -8.14 -22.16 -17.42
N SER A 74 -8.08 -22.16 -18.75
CA SER A 74 -6.83 -22.44 -19.44
C SER A 74 -5.70 -21.48 -19.00
N ALA A 75 -4.45 -21.95 -19.04
CA ALA A 75 -3.33 -21.10 -18.66
C ALA A 75 -3.23 -19.82 -19.52
N ASP A 76 -3.52 -19.96 -20.83
CA ASP A 76 -3.50 -18.85 -21.77
C ASP A 76 -4.63 -17.84 -21.49
N ASP A 77 -5.85 -18.30 -21.20
CA ASP A 77 -6.97 -17.43 -20.86
C ASP A 77 -6.72 -16.66 -19.56
N ARG A 78 -6.16 -17.34 -18.54
CA ARG A 78 -5.79 -16.69 -17.28
C ARG A 78 -4.70 -15.64 -17.46
N ALA A 79 -3.64 -16.01 -18.19
CA ALA A 79 -2.54 -15.09 -18.45
C ALA A 79 -3.05 -13.85 -19.19
N HIS A 80 -3.82 -14.03 -20.26
CA HIS A 80 -4.37 -12.94 -21.04
C HIS A 80 -5.31 -12.04 -20.22
N LEU A 81 -6.17 -12.63 -19.38
CA LEU A 81 -7.08 -11.90 -18.49
C LEU A 81 -6.32 -11.05 -17.48
N PHE A 82 -5.31 -11.61 -16.80
CA PHE A 82 -4.55 -10.89 -15.79
C PHE A 82 -3.58 -9.87 -16.40
N ASP A 83 -3.02 -10.12 -17.56
CA ASP A 83 -2.21 -9.15 -18.30
C ASP A 83 -3.05 -7.95 -18.77
N THR A 84 -4.24 -8.20 -19.30
CA THR A 84 -5.17 -7.13 -19.67
C THR A 84 -5.60 -6.32 -18.43
N ALA A 85 -5.94 -6.99 -17.34
CA ALA A 85 -6.26 -6.31 -16.09
C ALA A 85 -5.09 -5.46 -15.57
N ARG A 86 -3.84 -5.95 -15.70
CA ARG A 86 -2.64 -5.21 -15.29
C ARG A 86 -2.40 -3.96 -16.14
N VAL A 87 -2.66 -4.04 -17.44
CA VAL A 87 -2.44 -2.92 -18.37
C VAL A 87 -3.53 -1.87 -18.25
N LEU A 88 -4.79 -2.29 -18.25
CA LEU A 88 -5.94 -1.38 -18.26
C LEU A 88 -6.32 -0.86 -16.86
N HIS A 89 -6.08 -1.66 -15.81
CA HIS A 89 -6.44 -1.38 -14.43
C HIS A 89 -5.28 -1.73 -13.49
N PRO A 90 -4.15 -1.00 -13.54
CA PRO A 90 -2.91 -1.36 -12.84
C PRO A 90 -3.08 -1.49 -11.31
N ASP A 91 -4.01 -0.77 -10.73
CA ASP A 91 -4.31 -0.83 -9.29
C ASP A 91 -5.19 -2.01 -8.89
N ALA A 92 -5.86 -2.67 -9.86
CA ALA A 92 -6.75 -3.80 -9.58
C ALA A 92 -5.97 -4.97 -8.96
N ARG A 93 -6.53 -5.53 -7.88
CA ARG A 93 -5.99 -6.74 -7.26
C ARG A 93 -6.45 -7.96 -8.04
N ARG A 94 -5.51 -8.85 -8.35
CA ARG A 94 -5.74 -10.06 -9.15
C ARG A 94 -5.55 -11.29 -8.27
N ALA A 95 -6.53 -12.18 -8.26
CA ALA A 95 -6.43 -13.40 -7.46
C ALA A 95 -7.04 -14.61 -8.17
N LEU A 96 -6.49 -15.79 -7.90
CA LEU A 96 -7.02 -17.05 -8.37
C LEU A 96 -8.11 -17.56 -7.41
N LEU A 97 -9.23 -17.99 -7.97
CA LEU A 97 -10.23 -18.79 -7.27
C LEU A 97 -9.80 -20.27 -7.29
N VAL A 98 -9.69 -20.87 -6.13
CA VAL A 98 -9.12 -22.21 -5.95
C VAL A 98 -10.11 -23.08 -5.16
N GLU A 99 -10.30 -24.32 -5.61
CA GLU A 99 -11.12 -25.30 -4.91
C GLU A 99 -10.50 -25.70 -3.55
N TRP A 100 -11.35 -26.03 -2.61
CA TRP A 100 -10.92 -26.68 -1.37
C TRP A 100 -10.17 -27.98 -1.65
N GLY A 101 -9.03 -28.17 -1.00
CA GLY A 101 -8.20 -29.38 -1.17
C GLY A 101 -7.24 -29.34 -2.37
N SER A 102 -7.34 -28.39 -3.29
CA SER A 102 -6.44 -28.28 -4.46
C SER A 102 -4.96 -28.11 -4.07
N TRP A 103 -4.66 -27.65 -2.87
CA TRP A 103 -3.31 -27.59 -2.32
C TRP A 103 -2.66 -28.95 -2.07
N ALA A 104 -3.45 -30.04 -2.01
CA ALA A 104 -2.92 -31.39 -1.92
C ALA A 104 -2.26 -31.84 -3.24
N ASP A 105 -2.68 -31.24 -4.36
CA ASP A 105 -2.03 -31.43 -5.64
C ASP A 105 -0.80 -30.51 -5.77
N ARG A 106 0.38 -31.15 -5.95
CA ARG A 106 1.66 -30.44 -6.01
C ARG A 106 1.78 -29.51 -7.22
N ASP A 107 1.21 -29.91 -8.36
CA ASP A 107 1.32 -29.13 -9.59
C ASP A 107 0.47 -27.84 -9.47
N THR A 108 -0.72 -27.97 -8.91
CA THR A 108 -1.59 -26.83 -8.60
C THR A 108 -0.92 -25.87 -7.61
N ALA A 109 -0.40 -26.38 -6.51
CA ALA A 109 0.29 -25.58 -5.49
C ALA A 109 1.51 -24.86 -6.09
N SER A 110 2.33 -25.57 -6.89
CA SER A 110 3.51 -24.99 -7.58
C SER A 110 3.12 -23.91 -8.57
N SER A 111 2.05 -24.11 -9.35
CA SER A 111 1.52 -23.15 -10.31
C SER A 111 1.09 -21.85 -9.63
N ILE A 112 0.34 -21.94 -8.53
CA ILE A 112 -0.12 -20.78 -7.75
C ILE A 112 1.09 -20.02 -7.15
N LEU A 113 2.03 -20.74 -6.53
CA LEU A 113 3.22 -20.13 -5.94
C LEU A 113 4.09 -19.43 -7.01
N THR A 114 4.19 -20.01 -8.21
CA THR A 114 4.93 -19.40 -9.32
C THR A 114 4.24 -18.12 -9.79
N ALA A 115 2.93 -18.14 -10.01
CA ALA A 115 2.16 -16.96 -10.42
C ALA A 115 2.24 -15.82 -9.40
N MET A 116 2.26 -16.16 -8.09
CA MET A 116 2.50 -15.17 -7.02
C MET A 116 3.94 -14.64 -7.03
N ALA A 117 4.92 -15.50 -7.33
CA ALA A 117 6.33 -15.11 -7.31
C ALA A 117 6.71 -14.14 -8.43
N VAL A 118 6.13 -14.31 -9.63
CA VAL A 118 6.35 -13.42 -10.77
C VAL A 118 5.43 -12.19 -10.78
N GLY A 119 4.48 -12.11 -9.84
CA GLY A 119 3.59 -10.96 -9.69
C GLY A 119 2.38 -10.95 -10.63
N ASP A 120 2.06 -12.07 -11.28
CA ASP A 120 0.87 -12.19 -12.13
C ASP A 120 -0.40 -12.09 -11.32
N ILE A 121 -0.38 -12.64 -10.11
CA ILE A 121 -1.46 -12.54 -9.14
C ILE A 121 -0.97 -11.98 -7.81
N ASN A 122 -1.86 -11.29 -7.10
CA ASN A 122 -1.59 -10.81 -5.75
C ASN A 122 -1.76 -11.94 -4.73
N TYR A 123 -2.80 -12.76 -4.90
CA TYR A 123 -3.08 -13.86 -3.99
C TYR A 123 -4.01 -14.93 -4.63
N TYR A 124 -4.40 -15.93 -3.83
CA TYR A 124 -5.47 -16.87 -4.16
C TYR A 124 -6.62 -16.75 -3.15
N VAL A 125 -7.82 -17.09 -3.59
CA VAL A 125 -9.05 -17.07 -2.81
C VAL A 125 -9.68 -18.45 -2.91
N LEU A 126 -9.97 -19.09 -1.78
CA LEU A 126 -10.70 -20.34 -1.79
C LEU A 126 -12.15 -20.06 -2.20
N LYS A 127 -12.67 -20.85 -3.13
CA LYS A 127 -14.08 -20.75 -3.54
C LYS A 127 -15.00 -20.97 -2.33
N PRO A 128 -16.10 -20.22 -2.22
CA PRO A 128 -16.98 -20.33 -1.07
C PRO A 128 -17.63 -21.71 -1.03
N TRP A 129 -17.47 -22.41 0.09
CA TRP A 129 -17.98 -23.74 0.31
C TRP A 129 -19.44 -23.73 0.76
N ILE A 130 -19.78 -22.78 1.63
CA ILE A 130 -21.11 -22.60 2.23
C ILE A 130 -21.56 -21.15 2.05
N ALA A 131 -22.86 -20.90 2.21
CA ALA A 131 -23.36 -19.53 2.27
C ALA A 131 -22.82 -18.83 3.51
N ARG A 132 -22.41 -17.56 3.34
CA ARG A 132 -21.74 -16.73 4.36
C ARG A 132 -20.38 -17.31 4.77
N ASP A 133 -19.59 -17.71 3.79
CA ASP A 133 -18.24 -18.19 4.01
C ASP A 133 -17.33 -17.06 4.50
N GLU A 134 -17.02 -17.07 5.79
CA GLU A 134 -16.22 -16.03 6.44
C GLU A 134 -14.79 -15.98 5.91
N LEU A 135 -14.21 -17.13 5.53
CA LEU A 135 -12.85 -17.18 4.98
C LEU A 135 -12.80 -16.53 3.59
N PHE A 136 -13.79 -16.82 2.75
CA PHE A 136 -13.93 -16.17 1.45
C PHE A 136 -14.10 -14.67 1.63
N HIS A 137 -15.05 -14.25 2.47
CA HIS A 137 -15.34 -12.85 2.76
C HIS A 137 -14.10 -12.09 3.26
N ARG A 138 -13.40 -12.63 4.27
CA ARG A 138 -12.20 -12.01 4.83
C ARG A 138 -11.11 -11.87 3.78
N THR A 139 -10.88 -12.90 2.95
CA THR A 139 -9.86 -12.89 1.92
C THR A 139 -10.13 -11.80 0.86
N VAL A 140 -11.37 -11.68 0.40
CA VAL A 140 -11.74 -10.63 -0.54
C VAL A 140 -11.69 -9.25 0.10
N ALA A 141 -12.13 -9.12 1.36
CA ALA A 141 -12.05 -7.87 2.10
C ALA A 141 -10.60 -7.34 2.22
N GLU A 142 -9.63 -8.23 2.42
CA GLU A 142 -8.21 -7.85 2.44
C GLU A 142 -7.75 -7.33 1.07
N LEU A 143 -8.14 -7.95 -0.05
CA LEU A 143 -7.82 -7.48 -1.39
C LEU A 143 -8.47 -6.11 -1.68
N VAL A 144 -9.72 -5.93 -1.31
CA VAL A 144 -10.43 -4.65 -1.41
C VAL A 144 -9.74 -3.57 -0.57
N GLN A 145 -9.32 -3.90 0.63
CA GLN A 145 -8.61 -2.98 1.50
C GLN A 145 -7.24 -2.57 0.92
N GLU A 146 -6.49 -3.52 0.35
CA GLU A 146 -5.23 -3.25 -0.33
C GLU A 146 -5.43 -2.34 -1.55
N TRP A 147 -6.49 -2.58 -2.33
CA TRP A 147 -6.86 -1.71 -3.45
C TRP A 147 -7.24 -0.31 -2.97
N SER A 148 -8.07 -0.18 -1.94
CA SER A 148 -8.47 1.11 -1.38
C SER A 148 -7.27 1.91 -0.84
N ARG A 149 -6.26 1.24 -0.29
CA ARG A 149 -5.02 1.89 0.14
C ARG A 149 -4.24 2.48 -1.03
N SER A 150 -4.17 1.78 -2.17
CA SER A 150 -3.51 2.32 -3.37
C SER A 150 -4.23 3.55 -3.92
N GLU A 151 -5.55 3.60 -3.85
CA GLU A 151 -6.33 4.79 -4.24
C GLU A 151 -6.13 5.99 -3.29
N VAL A 152 -6.18 5.74 -1.98
CA VAL A 152 -5.92 6.78 -0.96
C VAL A 152 -4.48 7.31 -1.08
N SER A 153 -3.53 6.46 -1.48
CA SER A 153 -2.16 6.89 -1.76
C SER A 153 -2.10 7.94 -2.87
N ASN A 154 -2.87 7.78 -3.93
CA ASN A 154 -2.91 8.74 -5.04
C ASN A 154 -3.49 10.11 -4.61
N LEU A 155 -4.39 10.15 -3.63
CA LEU A 155 -4.95 11.39 -3.07
C LEU A 155 -4.03 12.05 -2.01
N ARG A 156 -3.10 11.27 -1.45
CA ARG A 156 -2.14 11.74 -0.43
C ARG A 156 -0.72 11.89 -0.96
N GLU A 157 -0.58 11.88 -2.26
CA GLU A 157 0.72 11.93 -2.93
C GLU A 157 1.48 13.22 -2.58
N VAL A 158 2.69 13.06 -2.05
CA VAL A 158 3.63 14.16 -1.88
C VAL A 158 4.20 14.50 -3.24
N VAL A 159 4.10 15.75 -3.66
CA VAL A 159 4.64 16.20 -4.95
C VAL A 159 6.03 16.79 -4.72
N VAL A 160 7.05 16.18 -5.32
CA VAL A 160 8.43 16.69 -5.32
C VAL A 160 8.70 17.32 -6.68
N ILE A 161 9.00 18.62 -6.71
CA ILE A 161 9.35 19.36 -7.93
C ILE A 161 10.82 19.74 -7.85
N ALA A 162 11.62 19.26 -8.79
CA ALA A 162 13.03 19.55 -8.88
C ALA A 162 13.53 19.35 -10.32
N ASP A 163 14.76 19.77 -10.59
CA ASP A 163 15.43 19.43 -11.83
C ASP A 163 15.71 17.91 -11.87
N ARG A 164 15.70 17.34 -13.08
CA ARG A 164 15.89 15.90 -13.30
C ARG A 164 17.12 15.32 -12.62
N HIS A 165 18.20 16.10 -12.54
CA HIS A 165 19.49 15.69 -11.99
C HIS A 165 19.76 16.26 -10.58
N SER A 166 18.75 16.84 -9.92
CA SER A 166 18.92 17.34 -8.55
C SER A 166 19.22 16.19 -7.59
N ALA A 167 20.41 16.22 -7.00
CA ALA A 167 20.83 15.26 -5.98
C ALA A 167 19.90 15.30 -4.77
N ARG A 168 19.47 16.49 -4.35
CA ARG A 168 18.53 16.67 -3.25
C ARG A 168 17.15 16.14 -3.59
N GLY A 169 16.66 16.37 -4.80
CA GLY A 169 15.38 15.82 -5.28
C GLY A 169 15.36 14.28 -5.26
N HIS A 170 16.45 13.64 -5.67
CA HIS A 170 16.61 12.19 -5.58
C HIS A 170 16.71 11.68 -4.14
N ALA A 171 17.43 12.38 -3.26
CA ALA A 171 17.53 12.03 -1.84
C ALA A 171 16.15 12.06 -1.15
N ILE A 172 15.36 13.11 -1.39
CA ILE A 172 14.00 13.26 -0.86
C ILE A 172 13.10 12.12 -1.37
N ARG A 173 13.11 11.81 -2.67
CA ARG A 173 12.34 10.67 -3.21
C ARG A 173 12.71 9.36 -2.54
N SER A 174 14.00 9.10 -2.37
CA SER A 174 14.49 7.90 -1.72
C SER A 174 14.04 7.82 -0.26
N LEU A 175 14.06 8.95 0.46
CA LEU A 175 13.55 9.03 1.83
C LEU A 175 12.05 8.75 1.91
N LEU A 176 11.24 9.38 1.05
CA LEU A 176 9.80 9.17 0.99
C LEU A 176 9.47 7.70 0.66
N THR A 177 10.15 7.12 -0.33
CA THR A 177 9.97 5.71 -0.71
C THR A 177 10.30 4.76 0.43
N ARG A 178 11.42 4.97 1.13
CA ARG A 178 11.81 4.13 2.28
C ARG A 178 10.84 4.21 3.45
N ASN A 179 10.16 5.34 3.60
CA ASN A 179 9.13 5.52 4.61
C ASN A 179 7.72 5.14 4.14
N GLY A 180 7.59 4.53 2.94
CA GLY A 180 6.31 4.13 2.39
C GLY A 180 5.36 5.31 2.09
N ILE A 181 5.92 6.53 1.92
CA ILE A 181 5.16 7.74 1.64
C ILE A 181 4.98 7.86 0.12
N PRO A 182 3.73 7.81 -0.39
CA PRO A 182 3.46 7.96 -1.82
C PRO A 182 3.93 9.32 -2.31
N SER A 183 4.74 9.32 -3.36
CA SER A 183 5.30 10.58 -3.89
C SER A 183 5.37 10.58 -5.40
N ALA A 184 5.01 11.72 -6.00
CA ALA A 184 5.18 12.00 -7.42
C ALA A 184 6.34 12.96 -7.63
N PHE A 185 7.28 12.58 -8.48
CA PHE A 185 8.32 13.50 -8.96
C PHE A 185 7.82 14.23 -10.20
N ARG A 186 7.94 15.55 -10.20
CA ARG A 186 7.63 16.40 -11.34
C ARG A 186 8.90 17.16 -11.74
N GLU A 187 9.38 16.88 -12.94
CA GLU A 187 10.54 17.60 -13.48
C GLU A 187 10.18 19.07 -13.68
N ARG A 188 11.03 19.97 -13.18
CA ARG A 188 10.85 21.41 -13.32
C ARG A 188 10.76 21.76 -14.82
N GLY A 189 9.81 22.64 -15.18
CA GLY A 189 9.50 22.97 -16.57
C GLY A 189 8.54 22.00 -17.28
N SER A 190 8.17 20.87 -16.67
CA SER A 190 7.12 20.00 -17.20
C SER A 190 5.73 20.63 -17.01
N VAL A 191 4.78 20.28 -17.88
CA VAL A 191 3.38 20.75 -17.79
C VAL A 191 2.75 20.46 -16.43
N LEU A 192 3.07 19.30 -15.84
CA LEU A 192 2.57 18.89 -14.54
C LEU A 192 3.21 19.67 -13.39
N ALA A 193 4.51 19.98 -13.48
CA ALA A 193 5.18 20.83 -12.52
C ALA A 193 4.63 22.26 -12.56
N GLU A 194 4.45 22.84 -13.75
CA GLU A 194 3.87 24.17 -13.93
C GLU A 194 2.44 24.26 -13.37
N LYS A 195 1.63 23.22 -13.55
CA LYS A 195 0.29 23.14 -12.96
C LYS A 195 0.36 23.14 -11.44
N ALA A 196 1.27 22.36 -10.84
CA ALA A 196 1.47 22.32 -9.40
C ALA A 196 1.99 23.65 -8.86
N LEU A 197 2.99 24.27 -9.52
CA LEU A 197 3.53 25.58 -9.13
C LEU A 197 2.47 26.69 -9.13
N ARG A 198 1.54 26.69 -10.09
CA ARG A 198 0.40 27.64 -10.09
C ARG A 198 -0.52 27.44 -8.89
N ALA A 199 -0.71 26.21 -8.44
CA ALA A 199 -1.53 25.90 -7.26
C ALA A 199 -0.83 26.32 -5.95
N ILE A 200 0.50 26.24 -5.90
CA ILE A 200 1.34 26.58 -4.74
C ILE A 200 1.55 28.08 -4.59
N GLY A 201 1.60 28.80 -5.69
CA GLY A 201 1.81 30.26 -5.72
C GLY A 201 3.24 30.71 -6.12
N PRO A 202 3.41 32.00 -6.46
CA PRO A 202 4.62 32.51 -7.11
C PRO A 202 5.88 32.55 -6.25
N GLU A 203 5.76 32.52 -4.93
CA GLU A 203 6.93 32.53 -4.01
C GLU A 203 7.78 31.26 -4.07
N SER A 204 7.29 30.23 -4.77
CA SER A 204 7.92 28.90 -4.83
C SER A 204 8.92 28.73 -5.98
N ILE A 205 9.14 29.77 -6.80
CA ILE A 205 9.88 29.68 -8.08
C ILE A 205 11.39 29.55 -7.85
N HIS A 206 11.93 30.03 -6.73
CA HIS A 206 13.38 30.16 -6.50
C HIS A 206 14.04 29.01 -5.76
N ALA A 207 13.30 28.03 -5.21
CA ALA A 207 13.86 26.89 -4.52
C ALA A 207 14.44 25.85 -5.52
N GLU A 208 15.52 25.18 -5.18
CA GLU A 208 16.07 24.08 -5.98
C GLU A 208 15.09 22.88 -5.97
N VAL A 209 14.57 22.55 -4.80
CA VAL A 209 13.59 21.48 -4.60
C VAL A 209 12.38 22.01 -3.84
N LEU A 210 11.20 21.71 -4.36
CA LEU A 210 9.94 21.99 -3.70
C LEU A 210 9.26 20.67 -3.30
N VAL A 211 8.75 20.62 -2.09
CA VAL A 211 7.93 19.50 -1.62
C VAL A 211 6.57 20.05 -1.22
N TRP A 212 5.55 19.61 -1.94
CA TRP A 212 4.15 19.99 -1.68
C TRP A 212 3.37 18.79 -1.14
N MET A 213 2.69 19.01 -0.02
CA MET A 213 1.91 18.01 0.71
C MET A 213 0.41 18.40 0.68
N PRO A 214 -0.34 18.10 -0.39
CA PRO A 214 -1.74 18.52 -0.53
C PRO A 214 -2.62 18.01 0.62
N ALA A 215 -2.40 16.78 1.05
CA ALA A 215 -3.18 16.14 2.11
C ALA A 215 -2.89 16.67 3.52
N ILE A 216 -1.81 17.44 3.69
CA ILE A 216 -1.39 18.02 4.97
C ILE A 216 -1.54 19.55 4.88
N GLY A 217 -2.78 20.00 4.77
CA GLY A 217 -3.12 21.43 4.72
C GLY A 217 -2.50 22.21 3.55
N GLY A 218 -2.01 21.51 2.52
CA GLY A 218 -1.32 22.13 1.40
C GLY A 218 0.09 22.63 1.72
N THR A 219 0.73 22.10 2.77
CA THR A 219 2.08 22.49 3.22
C THR A 219 3.08 22.44 2.07
N VAL A 220 3.85 23.51 1.93
CA VAL A 220 4.91 23.64 0.92
C VAL A 220 6.24 23.89 1.63
N LEU A 221 7.20 22.98 1.40
CA LEU A 221 8.56 23.10 1.90
C LEU A 221 9.49 23.45 0.75
N ARG A 222 10.42 24.38 0.99
CA ARG A 222 11.41 24.86 0.03
C ARG A 222 12.78 24.43 0.48
N ASP A 223 13.48 23.68 -0.36
CA ASP A 223 14.82 23.13 -0.07
C ASP A 223 14.90 22.46 1.31
N PRO A 224 13.90 21.62 1.70
CA PRO A 224 13.82 21.13 3.06
C PRO A 224 14.98 20.21 3.41
N THR A 225 15.42 20.28 4.66
CA THR A 225 16.23 19.24 5.30
C THR A 225 15.39 17.98 5.53
N ASP A 226 16.02 16.84 5.83
CA ASP A 226 15.27 15.60 6.14
C ASP A 226 14.44 15.77 7.41
N GLN A 227 14.93 16.57 8.37
CA GLN A 227 14.20 16.89 9.60
C GLN A 227 12.96 17.74 9.30
N GLU A 228 13.07 18.83 8.55
CA GLU A 228 11.92 19.68 8.16
C GLU A 228 10.89 18.90 7.35
N LEU A 229 11.34 17.98 6.49
CA LEU A 229 10.44 17.09 5.75
C LEU A 229 9.65 16.17 6.71
N ALA A 230 10.33 15.58 7.69
CA ALA A 230 9.70 14.72 8.69
C ALA A 230 8.73 15.50 9.60
N GLU A 231 9.13 16.69 10.06
CA GLU A 231 8.28 17.58 10.85
C GLU A 231 7.06 18.05 10.07
N GLY A 232 7.23 18.41 8.79
CA GLY A 232 6.13 18.74 7.90
C GLY A 232 5.13 17.58 7.72
N TRP A 233 5.59 16.36 7.88
CA TRP A 233 4.76 15.14 7.86
C TRP A 233 4.15 14.80 9.24
N GLY A 234 4.50 15.53 10.30
CA GLY A 234 4.05 15.29 11.66
C GLY A 234 4.83 14.18 12.39
N VAL A 235 6.03 13.89 11.92
CA VAL A 235 6.92 12.90 12.53
C VAL A 235 7.68 13.54 13.70
N PRO A 236 7.71 12.94 14.91
CA PRO A 236 8.43 13.48 16.05
C PRO A 236 9.96 13.38 15.83
N THR A 237 10.62 14.52 15.75
CA THR A 237 12.08 14.62 15.60
C THR A 237 12.80 15.07 16.88
N THR A 238 12.04 15.41 17.92
CA THR A 238 12.54 15.83 19.24
C THR A 238 11.71 15.21 20.35
N LEU A 239 12.32 15.03 21.52
CA LEU A 239 11.60 14.73 22.74
C LEU A 239 10.85 15.99 23.22
N GLY A 240 9.63 15.84 23.68
CA GLY A 240 8.89 16.91 24.36
C GLY A 240 9.59 17.33 25.67
N ASP A 241 9.22 18.49 26.20
CA ASP A 241 9.91 19.16 27.33
C ASP A 241 9.83 18.43 28.69
N GLY A 242 9.22 17.24 28.79
CA GLY A 242 8.90 16.64 30.09
C GLY A 242 9.73 15.42 30.47
N ASP A 243 10.06 14.53 29.57
CA ASP A 243 10.57 13.21 29.96
C ASP A 243 11.91 12.89 29.29
N ARG A 244 12.97 12.92 30.09
CA ARG A 244 14.33 12.58 29.64
C ARG A 244 14.88 11.30 30.28
N ASP A 245 14.11 10.68 31.17
CA ASP A 245 14.51 9.44 31.84
C ASP A 245 13.76 8.25 31.23
N PHE A 246 14.49 7.30 30.71
CA PHE A 246 13.96 6.09 30.11
C PHE A 246 14.63 4.86 30.73
N ASP A 247 13.87 3.76 30.88
CA ASP A 247 14.39 2.50 31.36
C ASP A 247 15.10 1.74 30.24
N VAL A 248 14.63 1.91 28.99
CA VAL A 248 15.17 1.28 27.80
C VAL A 248 15.37 2.30 26.69
N LEU A 249 16.58 2.34 26.12
CA LEU A 249 16.90 3.06 24.90
C LEU A 249 17.17 2.08 23.77
N VAL A 250 16.36 2.15 22.72
CA VAL A 250 16.49 1.34 21.51
C VAL A 250 17.12 2.22 20.41
N VAL A 251 18.24 1.80 19.87
CA VAL A 251 18.88 2.47 18.73
C VAL A 251 18.56 1.72 17.45
N GLY A 252 17.80 2.37 16.59
CA GLY A 252 17.30 1.82 15.34
C GLY A 252 15.88 1.25 15.42
N ALA A 253 15.01 1.66 14.47
CA ALA A 253 13.62 1.22 14.34
C ALA A 253 13.44 0.14 13.26
N GLY A 254 14.42 -0.71 13.03
CA GLY A 254 14.26 -1.93 12.24
C GLY A 254 13.38 -2.97 12.97
N PRO A 255 13.09 -4.14 12.35
CA PRO A 255 12.18 -5.15 12.95
C PRO A 255 12.61 -5.58 14.36
N GLY A 256 13.90 -5.73 14.60
CA GLY A 256 14.43 -6.08 15.94
C GLY A 256 14.22 -4.96 16.95
N GLY A 257 14.48 -3.70 16.57
CA GLY A 257 14.26 -2.54 17.43
C GLY A 257 12.77 -2.34 17.74
N LEU A 258 11.91 -2.46 16.74
CA LEU A 258 10.45 -2.39 16.93
C LEU A 258 9.94 -3.51 17.84
N ALA A 259 10.42 -4.74 17.66
CA ALA A 259 10.08 -5.85 18.54
C ALA A 259 10.53 -5.56 19.99
N THR A 260 11.76 -5.08 20.17
CA THR A 260 12.27 -4.68 21.49
C THR A 260 11.40 -3.60 22.13
N ALA A 261 11.01 -2.57 21.34
CA ALA A 261 10.15 -1.49 21.83
C ALA A 261 8.78 -2.02 22.26
N VAL A 262 8.15 -2.90 21.45
CA VAL A 262 6.86 -3.52 21.78
C VAL A 262 6.97 -4.29 23.11
N TYR A 263 7.94 -5.20 23.23
CA TYR A 263 8.08 -6.02 24.44
C TYR A 263 8.42 -5.18 25.67
N ALA A 264 9.40 -4.28 25.57
CA ALA A 264 9.78 -3.44 26.71
C ALA A 264 8.61 -2.57 27.19
N SER A 265 7.91 -1.91 26.27
CA SER A 265 6.78 -1.05 26.65
C SER A 265 5.58 -1.85 27.15
N SER A 266 5.32 -3.05 26.63
CA SER A 266 4.24 -3.93 27.12
C SER A 266 4.48 -4.42 28.55
N GLU A 267 5.74 -4.49 28.99
CA GLU A 267 6.12 -4.80 30.37
C GLU A 267 6.14 -3.55 31.27
N GLY A 268 5.70 -2.39 30.76
CA GLY A 268 5.60 -1.15 31.51
C GLY A 268 6.91 -0.37 31.63
N LEU A 269 7.96 -0.73 30.89
CA LEU A 269 9.21 0.00 30.86
C LEU A 269 9.08 1.26 30.01
N ARG A 270 9.56 2.39 30.51
CA ARG A 270 9.64 3.64 29.73
C ARG A 270 10.67 3.46 28.62
N THR A 271 10.21 3.36 27.40
CA THR A 271 11.04 2.99 26.24
C THR A 271 11.14 4.15 25.26
N LEU A 272 12.38 4.48 24.87
CA LEU A 272 12.69 5.44 23.80
C LEU A 272 13.33 4.71 22.63
N VAL A 273 12.79 4.93 21.42
CA VAL A 273 13.38 4.48 20.16
C VAL A 273 13.96 5.69 19.42
N VAL A 274 15.22 5.61 19.04
CA VAL A 274 15.88 6.63 18.21
C VAL A 274 16.23 6.03 16.86
N GLU A 275 15.74 6.64 15.78
CA GLU A 275 15.96 6.16 14.40
C GLU A 275 16.51 7.29 13.53
N ARG A 276 17.54 6.95 12.74
CA ARG A 276 18.26 7.92 11.91
C ARG A 276 17.54 8.24 10.60
N GLU A 277 16.92 7.25 9.96
CA GLU A 277 16.44 7.40 8.58
C GLU A 277 14.96 7.06 8.41
N SER A 278 14.57 5.83 8.71
CA SER A 278 13.21 5.35 8.45
C SER A 278 12.81 4.21 9.35
N ILE A 279 11.53 4.20 9.75
CA ILE A 279 10.94 3.08 10.47
C ILE A 279 10.96 1.84 9.57
N GLY A 280 11.36 0.69 10.14
CA GLY A 280 11.50 -0.57 9.43
C GLY A 280 12.91 -0.88 8.94
N GLY A 281 13.81 0.11 8.91
CA GLY A 281 15.19 -0.07 8.46
C GLY A 281 15.24 -0.72 7.07
N GLN A 282 16.20 -1.62 6.84
CA GLN A 282 16.34 -2.31 5.54
C GLN A 282 15.13 -3.19 5.19
N ALA A 283 14.45 -3.77 6.18
CA ALA A 283 13.27 -4.58 5.92
C ALA A 283 12.09 -3.75 5.40
N GLY A 284 12.00 -2.46 5.77
CA GLY A 284 10.97 -1.54 5.32
C GLY A 284 10.91 -1.36 3.80
N SER A 285 12.03 -1.55 3.09
CA SER A 285 12.10 -1.45 1.64
C SER A 285 11.71 -2.74 0.88
N SER A 286 11.48 -3.85 1.59
CA SER A 286 11.11 -5.12 0.98
C SER A 286 9.68 -5.09 0.46
N SER A 287 9.47 -5.43 -0.80
CA SER A 287 8.12 -5.48 -1.40
C SER A 287 7.25 -6.58 -0.79
N LEU A 288 7.86 -7.70 -0.39
CA LEU A 288 7.15 -8.83 0.20
C LEU A 288 8.08 -9.67 1.11
N ILE A 289 7.73 -9.77 2.39
CA ILE A 289 8.39 -10.60 3.40
C ILE A 289 7.49 -11.81 3.66
N ARG A 290 7.94 -13.02 3.31
CA ARG A 290 7.15 -14.26 3.42
C ARG A 290 7.50 -15.12 4.62
N ASN A 291 8.63 -14.86 5.24
CA ASN A 291 9.17 -15.65 6.37
C ASN A 291 8.96 -15.00 7.73
N TYR A 292 8.05 -14.03 7.84
CA TYR A 292 7.70 -13.44 9.12
C TYR A 292 6.49 -14.17 9.72
N LEU A 293 6.64 -14.63 10.97
CA LEU A 293 5.62 -15.40 11.66
C LEU A 293 4.29 -14.63 11.77
N GLY A 294 3.16 -15.31 11.49
CA GLY A 294 1.82 -14.73 11.55
C GLY A 294 1.32 -14.17 10.23
N PHE A 295 2.17 -14.05 9.20
CA PHE A 295 1.82 -13.53 7.89
C PHE A 295 2.00 -14.60 6.81
N SER A 296 1.08 -15.56 6.74
CA SER A 296 1.14 -16.71 5.81
C SER A 296 1.17 -16.31 4.33
N ARG A 297 0.64 -15.14 4.01
CA ARG A 297 0.63 -14.54 2.66
C ARG A 297 1.86 -13.69 2.38
N GLY A 298 2.69 -13.48 3.39
CA GLY A 298 3.68 -12.43 3.40
C GLY A 298 3.08 -11.08 3.78
N ILE A 299 3.96 -10.13 3.96
CA ILE A 299 3.62 -8.73 4.27
C ILE A 299 4.67 -7.83 3.62
N SER A 300 4.30 -6.64 3.16
CA SER A 300 5.30 -5.67 2.72
C SER A 300 6.15 -5.21 3.91
N GLY A 301 7.40 -4.87 3.65
CA GLY A 301 8.28 -4.37 4.70
C GLY A 301 7.76 -3.09 5.34
N SER A 302 7.16 -2.20 4.54
CA SER A 302 6.53 -0.98 5.01
C SER A 302 5.32 -1.24 5.91
N ASP A 303 4.44 -2.18 5.54
CA ASP A 303 3.28 -2.54 6.38
C ASP A 303 3.72 -3.20 7.69
N LEU A 304 4.73 -4.07 7.65
CA LEU A 304 5.29 -4.70 8.85
C LEU A 304 5.86 -3.64 9.79
N ALA A 305 6.64 -2.72 9.26
CA ALA A 305 7.23 -1.63 10.02
C ALA A 305 6.17 -0.72 10.65
N GLN A 306 5.15 -0.35 9.87
CA GLN A 306 4.06 0.50 10.34
C GLN A 306 3.24 -0.18 11.45
N ARG A 307 2.95 -1.48 11.32
CA ARG A 307 2.26 -2.25 12.37
C ARG A 307 3.08 -2.34 13.65
N GLY A 308 4.39 -2.62 13.52
CA GLY A 308 5.29 -2.65 14.69
C GLY A 308 5.42 -1.31 15.38
N TYR A 309 5.52 -0.22 14.62
CA TYR A 309 5.53 1.14 15.14
C TYR A 309 4.24 1.48 15.90
N GLN A 310 3.08 1.24 15.28
CA GLN A 310 1.78 1.49 15.91
C GLN A 310 1.60 0.67 17.19
N GLN A 311 2.02 -0.60 17.17
CA GLN A 311 1.93 -1.47 18.33
C GLN A 311 2.80 -0.96 19.49
N ALA A 312 4.06 -0.58 19.22
CA ALA A 312 4.95 -0.01 20.21
C ALA A 312 4.39 1.31 20.78
N TRP A 313 3.85 2.16 19.90
CA TRP A 313 3.24 3.43 20.30
C TRP A 313 2.02 3.25 21.21
N VAL A 314 1.15 2.28 20.91
CA VAL A 314 -0.02 1.94 21.74
C VAL A 314 0.40 1.48 23.15
N PHE A 315 1.54 0.80 23.29
CA PHE A 315 2.12 0.43 24.58
C PHE A 315 2.90 1.57 25.26
N GLY A 316 2.95 2.76 24.65
CA GLY A 316 3.58 3.94 25.25
C GLY A 316 5.05 4.12 24.93
N ALA A 317 5.59 3.43 23.91
CA ALA A 317 6.95 3.71 23.43
C ALA A 317 7.05 5.12 22.84
N HIS A 318 8.10 5.84 23.20
CA HIS A 318 8.46 7.13 22.62
C HIS A 318 9.37 6.94 21.42
N PHE A 319 9.19 7.78 20.40
CA PHE A 319 10.00 7.74 19.17
C PHE A 319 10.60 9.10 18.92
N VAL A 320 11.90 9.12 18.55
CA VAL A 320 12.58 10.28 17.99
C VAL A 320 13.21 9.84 16.68
N LEU A 321 12.71 10.39 15.59
CA LEU A 321 13.11 10.04 14.23
C LEU A 321 14.00 11.10 13.62
N MET A 322 14.73 10.76 12.55
CA MET A 322 15.71 11.63 11.89
C MET A 322 16.81 12.09 12.84
N ARG A 323 17.19 11.22 13.80
CA ARG A 323 18.26 11.48 14.76
C ARG A 323 19.24 10.32 14.84
N GLU A 324 20.52 10.65 14.81
CA GLU A 324 21.60 9.69 14.95
C GLU A 324 22.14 9.67 16.39
N VAL A 325 22.28 8.48 16.95
CA VAL A 325 22.96 8.29 18.22
C VAL A 325 24.45 8.22 17.94
N VAL A 326 25.19 9.26 18.34
CA VAL A 326 26.63 9.38 18.06
C VAL A 326 27.51 8.90 19.21
N ARG A 327 26.99 8.87 20.43
CA ARG A 327 27.80 8.50 21.61
C ARG A 327 26.89 8.01 22.76
N LEU A 328 27.43 7.09 23.54
CA LEU A 328 26.87 6.64 24.81
C LEU A 328 27.90 6.90 25.92
N ASP A 329 27.56 7.76 26.87
CA ASP A 329 28.38 8.01 28.05
C ASP A 329 27.84 7.18 29.23
N ARG A 330 28.75 6.45 29.90
CA ARG A 330 28.44 5.78 31.15
C ARG A 330 28.77 6.71 32.30
N LYS A 331 27.82 6.90 33.21
CA LYS A 331 28.07 7.57 34.49
C LYS A 331 28.58 6.56 35.50
#